data_9caabb69a7f22fabfdc8b643fc5f9541
#
_entry.id   9caabb69a7f22fabfdc8b643fc5f9541
#
_cell.length_a   1.000
_cell.length_b   1.000
_cell.length_c   1.000
_cell.angle_alpha   90.00
_cell.angle_beta   90.00
_cell.angle_gamma   90.00
#
_symmetry.space_group_name_H-M   'P 1'
#
loop_
_entity.id
_entity.type
_entity.pdbx_description
1 polymer ?
#
loop_
_entity_poly.entity_id
_entity_poly.type
_entity_poly.pdbx_seq_one_letter_code
_entity_poly.pdbx_strand_id
1 'polypeptide(L)'
;GDPGLQPFSMQKAIDERPEYVLFNGKVGATMDEHALKAKTGETIRLFVGNAGPNLCSSFHLIGAVFDNVYVEGGTLVNHNVQTTLIPSGSATMVETRIDVPGTYVFMDHSIFRAVNKGTMGHIVVEGEKNPNIYSGKLKDEAFKEANPQKPQPVPYEIDSHKGIDMGHSPHEHSDANSGATRK
;
A
#
# COMPACT_ATOMS: atom_id res chain seq x y z
N GLY A 1 -15.14 -28.16 -1.98
CA GLY A 1 -16.09 -27.22 -1.42
C GLY A 1 -16.98 -26.65 -2.51
N ASP A 2 -18.13 -26.13 -2.15
CA ASP A 2 -19.04 -25.52 -3.14
C ASP A 2 -18.40 -24.31 -3.79
N PRO A 3 -18.45 -24.20 -5.14
CA PRO A 3 -17.95 -23.02 -5.83
C PRO A 3 -18.68 -21.76 -5.31
N GLY A 4 -17.90 -20.76 -4.92
CA GLY A 4 -18.43 -19.49 -4.40
C GLY A 4 -18.62 -19.44 -2.87
N LEU A 5 -18.52 -20.55 -2.17
CA LEU A 5 -18.51 -20.54 -0.71
C LEU A 5 -17.11 -20.22 -0.18
N GLN A 6 -17.00 -19.12 0.55
CA GLN A 6 -15.75 -18.67 1.19
C GLN A 6 -15.92 -18.71 2.72
N PRO A 7 -15.69 -19.85 3.38
CA PRO A 7 -15.81 -19.95 4.82
C PRO A 7 -14.73 -19.12 5.52
N PHE A 8 -15.12 -18.41 6.56
CA PHE A 8 -14.20 -17.64 7.38
C PHE A 8 -13.23 -18.58 8.11
N SER A 9 -11.93 -18.26 8.05
CA SER A 9 -10.89 -19.00 8.77
C SER A 9 -10.37 -18.18 9.93
N MET A 10 -10.70 -18.57 11.15
CA MET A 10 -10.21 -17.92 12.38
C MET A 10 -8.67 -17.97 12.44
N GLN A 11 -8.05 -19.09 12.07
CA GLN A 11 -6.60 -19.24 12.10
C GLN A 11 -5.92 -18.23 11.17
N LYS A 12 -6.42 -18.07 9.93
CA LYS A 12 -5.86 -17.06 8.99
C LYS A 12 -6.08 -15.64 9.47
N ALA A 13 -7.18 -15.38 10.17
CA ALA A 13 -7.46 -14.08 10.75
C ALA A 13 -6.47 -13.75 11.88
N ILE A 14 -6.19 -14.72 12.77
CA ILE A 14 -5.18 -14.58 13.85
C ILE A 14 -3.78 -14.39 13.27
N ASP A 15 -3.44 -15.15 12.24
CA ASP A 15 -2.14 -15.06 11.57
C ASP A 15 -1.99 -13.80 10.68
N GLU A 16 -3.04 -13.00 10.54
CA GLU A 16 -3.09 -11.84 9.64
C GLU A 16 -2.69 -12.17 8.19
N ARG A 17 -3.10 -13.34 7.71
CA ARG A 17 -2.81 -13.85 6.36
C ARG A 17 -4.06 -13.93 5.47
N PRO A 18 -4.63 -12.79 5.05
CA PRO A 18 -5.76 -12.80 4.14
C PRO A 18 -5.36 -13.37 2.77
N GLU A 19 -6.24 -14.11 2.13
CA GLU A 19 -6.08 -14.56 0.75
C GLU A 19 -6.43 -13.46 -0.23
N TYR A 20 -7.39 -12.62 0.13
CA TYR A 20 -7.85 -11.49 -0.66
C TYR A 20 -7.72 -10.20 0.13
N VAL A 21 -7.22 -9.17 -0.52
CA VAL A 21 -7.26 -7.78 -0.07
C VAL A 21 -7.84 -7.00 -1.25
N LEU A 22 -9.03 -6.46 -1.10
CA LEU A 22 -9.87 -6.07 -2.24
C LEU A 22 -10.36 -4.64 -2.11
N PHE A 23 -10.44 -3.92 -3.23
CA PHE A 23 -11.33 -2.78 -3.34
C PHE A 23 -12.74 -3.27 -3.70
N ASN A 24 -13.75 -2.72 -3.03
CA ASN A 24 -15.17 -2.99 -3.29
C ASN A 24 -15.54 -4.48 -3.41
N GLY A 25 -14.84 -5.33 -2.64
CA GLY A 25 -15.20 -6.74 -2.45
C GLY A 25 -14.89 -7.69 -3.63
N LYS A 26 -14.21 -7.23 -4.69
CA LYS A 26 -13.90 -8.04 -5.85
C LYS A 26 -12.54 -7.66 -6.44
N VAL A 27 -11.76 -8.64 -6.91
CA VAL A 27 -10.58 -8.38 -7.74
C VAL A 27 -11.02 -7.69 -9.03
N GLY A 28 -10.38 -6.59 -9.36
CA GLY A 28 -10.71 -5.81 -10.56
C GLY A 28 -12.02 -5.02 -10.49
N ALA A 29 -12.62 -4.84 -9.31
CA ALA A 29 -13.86 -4.08 -9.15
C ALA A 29 -13.81 -2.63 -9.66
N THR A 30 -12.62 -2.08 -9.79
CA THR A 30 -12.37 -0.70 -10.24
C THR A 30 -11.32 -0.67 -11.35
N MET A 31 -11.28 -1.70 -12.20
CA MET A 31 -10.35 -1.82 -13.33
C MET A 31 -11.13 -1.94 -14.66
N ASP A 32 -10.41 -1.79 -15.75
CA ASP A 32 -10.91 -1.94 -17.11
C ASP A 32 -12.21 -1.14 -17.34
N GLU A 33 -13.30 -1.78 -17.71
CA GLU A 33 -14.60 -1.14 -17.95
C GLU A 33 -15.22 -0.54 -16.66
N HIS A 34 -14.76 -0.97 -15.48
CA HIS A 34 -15.17 -0.47 -14.17
C HIS A 34 -14.23 0.60 -13.60
N ALA A 35 -13.22 1.03 -14.39
CA ALA A 35 -12.31 2.09 -13.98
C ALA A 35 -13.07 3.38 -13.63
N LEU A 36 -12.60 4.08 -12.60
CA LEU A 36 -13.10 5.41 -12.28
C LEU A 36 -12.76 6.37 -13.41
N LYS A 37 -13.59 7.37 -13.66
CA LYS A 37 -13.40 8.33 -14.75
C LYS A 37 -13.36 9.75 -14.21
N ALA A 38 -12.47 10.54 -14.79
CA ALA A 38 -12.34 11.97 -14.51
C ALA A 38 -11.84 12.71 -15.75
N LYS A 39 -11.82 14.03 -15.68
CA LYS A 39 -11.21 14.89 -16.72
C LYS A 39 -10.04 15.66 -16.14
N THR A 40 -9.10 16.04 -17.00
CA THR A 40 -7.98 16.90 -16.60
C THR A 40 -8.50 18.20 -15.96
N GLY A 41 -7.85 18.62 -14.88
CA GLY A 41 -8.20 19.83 -14.14
C GLY A 41 -9.37 19.69 -13.17
N GLU A 42 -10.11 18.59 -13.16
CA GLU A 42 -11.14 18.34 -12.15
C GLU A 42 -10.52 17.99 -10.79
N THR A 43 -11.16 18.44 -9.73
CA THR A 43 -10.84 17.94 -8.38
C THR A 43 -11.53 16.60 -8.18
N ILE A 44 -10.74 15.56 -8.10
CA ILE A 44 -11.18 14.19 -7.84
C ILE A 44 -11.21 14.00 -6.33
N ARG A 45 -12.33 13.58 -5.78
CA ARG A 45 -12.49 13.25 -4.37
C ARG A 45 -12.75 11.76 -4.21
N LEU A 46 -11.90 11.09 -3.45
CA LEU A 46 -12.04 9.66 -3.14
C LEU A 46 -12.33 9.48 -1.65
N PHE A 47 -13.35 8.68 -1.36
CA PHE A 47 -13.65 8.21 -0.02
C PHE A 47 -13.15 6.78 0.09
N VAL A 48 -12.20 6.53 0.99
CA VAL A 48 -11.54 5.24 1.11
C VAL A 48 -11.69 4.73 2.53
N GLY A 49 -12.40 3.61 2.67
CA GLY A 49 -12.55 2.93 3.94
C GLY A 49 -11.68 1.69 4.03
N ASN A 50 -11.07 1.45 5.18
CA ASN A 50 -10.38 0.22 5.50
C ASN A 50 -11.21 -0.57 6.52
N ALA A 51 -11.94 -1.57 6.06
CA ALA A 51 -12.79 -2.41 6.93
C ALA A 51 -11.97 -3.28 7.90
N GLY A 52 -10.67 -3.37 7.72
CA GLY A 52 -9.82 -4.21 8.56
C GLY A 52 -9.91 -5.69 8.16
N PRO A 53 -9.94 -6.61 9.15
CA PRO A 53 -10.07 -6.35 10.60
C PRO A 53 -8.82 -5.78 11.28
N ASN A 54 -7.61 -6.20 10.89
CA ASN A 54 -6.39 -5.86 11.65
C ASN A 54 -5.38 -5.04 10.85
N LEU A 55 -5.31 -5.25 9.53
CA LEU A 55 -4.27 -4.66 8.70
C LEU A 55 -4.59 -3.21 8.32
N CYS A 56 -3.62 -2.33 8.50
CA CYS A 56 -3.66 -0.98 7.96
C CYS A 56 -3.46 -1.00 6.44
N SER A 57 -3.93 0.02 5.74
CA SER A 57 -3.72 0.21 4.31
C SER A 57 -2.87 1.44 4.05
N SER A 58 -1.94 1.33 3.11
CA SER A 58 -1.11 2.44 2.63
C SER A 58 -1.65 2.91 1.27
N PHE A 59 -2.69 3.74 1.28
CA PHE A 59 -3.37 4.17 0.07
C PHE A 59 -2.52 5.15 -0.74
N HIS A 60 -2.30 4.82 -2.00
CA HIS A 60 -1.44 5.55 -2.93
C HIS A 60 -2.08 5.66 -4.30
N LEU A 61 -1.80 6.76 -5.00
CA LEU A 61 -2.15 6.98 -6.41
C LEU A 61 -0.86 7.20 -7.20
N ILE A 62 -0.50 6.23 -8.03
CA ILE A 62 0.72 6.30 -8.86
C ILE A 62 0.58 7.40 -9.90
N GLY A 63 1.57 8.29 -9.93
CA GLY A 63 1.64 9.39 -10.89
C GLY A 63 0.92 10.66 -10.47
N ALA A 64 0.34 10.70 -9.26
CA ALA A 64 -0.29 11.89 -8.70
C ALA A 64 0.05 12.06 -7.21
N VAL A 65 -0.23 13.23 -6.67
CA VAL A 65 -0.10 13.59 -5.27
C VAL A 65 -1.48 14.00 -4.77
N PHE A 66 -1.84 13.60 -3.58
CA PHE A 66 -3.07 14.08 -2.94
C PHE A 66 -2.85 15.52 -2.47
N ASP A 67 -3.62 16.45 -3.03
CA ASP A 67 -3.59 17.86 -2.62
C ASP A 67 -4.03 18.00 -1.15
N ASN A 68 -5.08 17.27 -0.78
CA ASN A 68 -5.63 17.22 0.56
C ASN A 68 -5.91 15.79 1.00
N VAL A 69 -5.57 15.48 2.24
CA VAL A 69 -5.91 14.23 2.92
C VAL A 69 -6.59 14.56 4.23
N TYR A 70 -7.86 14.19 4.34
CA TYR A 70 -8.63 14.28 5.59
C TYR A 70 -8.37 13.02 6.40
N VAL A 71 -7.44 13.16 7.34
CA VAL A 71 -6.90 12.04 8.11
C VAL A 71 -8.02 11.40 8.94
N GLU A 72 -8.14 10.08 8.81
CA GLU A 72 -9.14 9.27 9.52
C GLU A 72 -10.59 9.73 9.30
N GLY A 73 -10.86 10.44 8.19
CA GLY A 73 -12.16 11.03 7.91
C GLY A 73 -12.54 12.21 8.81
N GLY A 74 -11.58 12.70 9.61
CA GLY A 74 -11.75 13.82 10.52
C GLY A 74 -11.55 15.19 9.88
N THR A 75 -11.37 16.20 10.71
CA THR A 75 -11.17 17.60 10.30
C THR A 75 -9.70 17.99 10.13
N LEU A 76 -8.76 17.11 10.53
CA LEU A 76 -7.35 17.33 10.30
C LEU A 76 -7.02 17.08 8.82
N VAL A 77 -6.41 18.06 8.17
CA VAL A 77 -6.06 17.98 6.75
C VAL A 77 -4.54 18.04 6.59
N ASN A 78 -3.99 17.01 5.96
CA ASN A 78 -2.60 17.02 5.48
C ASN A 78 -2.57 17.42 4.01
N HIS A 79 -1.55 18.15 3.60
CA HIS A 79 -1.41 18.66 2.24
C HIS A 79 -0.23 18.02 1.52
N ASN A 80 -0.36 17.83 0.19
CA ASN A 80 0.72 17.37 -0.69
C ASN A 80 1.26 15.99 -0.28
N VAL A 81 0.37 15.05 -0.05
CA VAL A 81 0.68 13.69 0.45
C VAL A 81 0.71 12.69 -0.69
N GLN A 82 1.75 11.89 -0.78
CA GLN A 82 1.87 10.84 -1.80
C GLN A 82 1.18 9.55 -1.40
N THR A 83 1.31 9.15 -0.14
CA THR A 83 0.73 7.93 0.40
C THR A 83 0.15 8.22 1.77
N THR A 84 -1.09 7.83 2.02
CA THR A 84 -1.74 8.02 3.31
C THR A 84 -2.03 6.70 3.99
N LEU A 85 -1.77 6.65 5.30
CA LEU A 85 -2.10 5.47 6.11
C LEU A 85 -3.58 5.52 6.48
N ILE A 86 -4.27 4.40 6.29
CA ILE A 86 -5.64 4.21 6.75
C ILE A 86 -5.63 3.09 7.79
N PRO A 87 -5.81 3.40 9.07
CA PRO A 87 -5.90 2.39 10.11
C PRO A 87 -7.01 1.37 9.84
N SER A 88 -6.90 0.18 10.41
CA SER A 88 -7.96 -0.81 10.36
C SER A 88 -9.22 -0.28 11.05
N GLY A 89 -10.39 -0.49 10.42
CA GLY A 89 -11.66 0.03 10.92
C GLY A 89 -11.85 1.54 10.76
N SER A 90 -11.02 2.20 9.96
CA SER A 90 -11.06 3.64 9.72
C SER A 90 -11.31 3.98 8.25
N ALA A 91 -11.34 5.25 7.94
CA ALA A 91 -11.51 5.78 6.60
C ALA A 91 -10.65 7.03 6.39
N THR A 92 -10.47 7.43 5.15
CA THR A 92 -9.91 8.74 4.77
C THR A 92 -10.70 9.31 3.61
N MET A 93 -10.65 10.61 3.45
CA MET A 93 -11.04 11.27 2.22
C MET A 93 -9.81 11.95 1.64
N VAL A 94 -9.59 11.76 0.34
CA VAL A 94 -8.48 12.41 -0.36
C VAL A 94 -9.01 13.22 -1.53
N GLU A 95 -8.33 14.33 -1.81
CA GLU A 95 -8.57 15.15 -2.99
C GLU A 95 -7.29 15.25 -3.80
N THR A 96 -7.43 15.16 -5.10
CA THR A 96 -6.32 15.33 -6.05
C THR A 96 -6.82 15.97 -7.33
N ARG A 97 -5.95 16.76 -7.96
CA ARG A 97 -6.16 17.30 -9.29
C ARG A 97 -5.11 16.76 -10.24
N ILE A 98 -5.54 16.30 -11.38
CA ILE A 98 -4.66 15.71 -12.40
C ILE A 98 -4.75 16.53 -13.68
N ASP A 99 -3.61 17.05 -14.13
CA ASP A 99 -3.52 17.94 -15.30
C ASP A 99 -2.94 17.26 -16.54
N VAL A 100 -2.67 15.95 -16.47
CA VAL A 100 -2.17 15.13 -17.59
C VAL A 100 -3.14 13.99 -17.84
N PRO A 101 -3.67 13.81 -19.06
CA PRO A 101 -4.55 12.68 -19.36
C PRO A 101 -3.78 11.36 -19.33
N GLY A 102 -4.44 10.30 -18.87
CA GLY A 102 -3.84 8.97 -18.78
C GLY A 102 -4.59 8.05 -17.82
N THR A 103 -4.06 6.84 -17.65
CA THR A 103 -4.57 5.89 -16.68
C THR A 103 -3.68 5.90 -15.44
N TYR A 104 -4.25 6.25 -14.32
CA TYR A 104 -3.59 6.31 -13.02
C TYR A 104 -4.00 5.11 -12.18
N VAL A 105 -3.03 4.51 -11.50
CA VAL A 105 -3.27 3.32 -10.69
C VAL A 105 -3.32 3.71 -9.22
N PHE A 106 -4.42 3.45 -8.56
CA PHE A 106 -4.48 3.53 -7.09
C PHE A 106 -4.40 2.14 -6.48
N MET A 107 -3.78 2.07 -5.32
CA MET A 107 -3.50 0.79 -4.68
C MET A 107 -3.28 0.91 -3.17
N ASP A 108 -3.29 -0.23 -2.48
CA ASP A 108 -2.59 -0.35 -1.20
C ASP A 108 -1.12 -0.64 -1.48
N HIS A 109 -0.24 0.32 -1.16
CA HIS A 109 1.19 0.22 -1.46
C HIS A 109 1.96 -0.75 -0.53
N SER A 110 1.28 -1.46 0.34
CA SER A 110 1.80 -2.66 1.00
C SER A 110 1.83 -3.83 -0.01
N ILE A 111 2.62 -3.69 -1.07
CA ILE A 111 2.52 -4.39 -2.35
C ILE A 111 2.35 -5.90 -2.19
N PHE A 112 3.31 -6.57 -1.55
CA PHE A 112 3.29 -8.03 -1.44
C PHE A 112 2.21 -8.58 -0.52
N ARG A 113 1.62 -7.73 0.30
CA ARG A 113 0.51 -8.07 1.19
C ARG A 113 -0.85 -7.82 0.54
N ALA A 114 -0.92 -6.88 -0.37
CA ALA A 114 -2.18 -6.32 -0.86
C ALA A 114 -2.35 -6.35 -2.38
N VAL A 115 -1.46 -5.76 -3.17
CA VAL A 115 -1.65 -5.61 -4.63
C VAL A 115 -1.82 -6.93 -5.34
N ASN A 116 -0.94 -7.91 -5.08
CA ASN A 116 -1.03 -9.24 -5.66
C ASN A 116 -2.24 -10.06 -5.17
N LYS A 117 -3.00 -9.52 -4.22
CA LYS A 117 -4.23 -10.11 -3.67
C LYS A 117 -5.50 -9.40 -4.12
N GLY A 118 -5.35 -8.34 -4.93
CA GLY A 118 -6.46 -7.67 -5.59
C GLY A 118 -6.70 -6.21 -5.21
N THR A 119 -5.82 -5.58 -4.40
CA THR A 119 -6.00 -4.18 -3.99
C THR A 119 -5.36 -3.23 -5.01
N MET A 120 -5.95 -3.14 -6.17
CA MET A 120 -5.56 -2.25 -7.25
C MET A 120 -6.80 -1.76 -8.01
N GLY A 121 -6.76 -0.52 -8.46
CA GLY A 121 -7.81 0.07 -9.28
C GLY A 121 -7.27 1.17 -10.18
N HIS A 122 -8.08 1.62 -11.13
CA HIS A 122 -7.71 2.60 -12.14
C HIS A 122 -8.60 3.84 -12.08
N ILE A 123 -7.98 5.00 -12.33
CA ILE A 123 -8.67 6.24 -12.70
C ILE A 123 -8.24 6.59 -14.12
N VAL A 124 -9.16 6.60 -15.04
CA VAL A 124 -8.93 7.06 -16.41
C VAL A 124 -9.26 8.56 -16.47
N VAL A 125 -8.23 9.37 -16.70
CA VAL A 125 -8.34 10.82 -16.82
C VAL A 125 -8.32 11.20 -18.31
N GLU A 126 -9.42 11.75 -18.79
CA GLU A 126 -9.58 12.20 -20.16
C GLU A 126 -9.27 13.70 -20.27
N GLY A 127 -8.70 14.12 -21.39
CA GLY A 127 -8.43 15.54 -21.63
C GLY A 127 -7.37 15.77 -22.69
N GLU A 128 -7.03 17.04 -22.90
CA GLU A 128 -5.97 17.42 -23.80
C GLU A 128 -4.59 17.10 -23.23
N LYS A 129 -3.68 16.69 -24.11
CA LYS A 129 -2.28 16.47 -23.72
C LYS A 129 -1.65 17.75 -23.22
N ASN A 130 -0.89 17.65 -22.13
CA ASN A 130 -0.13 18.76 -21.57
C ASN A 130 1.38 18.52 -21.72
N PRO A 131 1.98 18.83 -22.89
CA PRO A 131 3.38 18.53 -23.15
C PRO A 131 4.36 19.33 -22.28
N ASN A 132 3.89 20.40 -21.62
CA ASN A 132 4.71 21.18 -20.67
C ASN A 132 4.95 20.43 -19.37
N ILE A 133 4.02 19.56 -18.97
CA ILE A 133 4.16 18.71 -17.79
C ILE A 133 4.72 17.34 -18.18
N TYR A 134 4.15 16.72 -19.24
CA TYR A 134 4.55 15.41 -19.70
C TYR A 134 4.52 15.32 -21.22
N SER A 135 5.69 15.24 -21.84
CA SER A 135 5.81 15.19 -23.31
C SER A 135 5.45 13.84 -23.91
N GLY A 136 5.37 12.78 -23.11
CA GLY A 136 5.22 11.41 -23.59
C GLY A 136 6.47 10.84 -24.29
N LYS A 137 7.56 11.61 -24.35
CA LYS A 137 8.82 11.17 -24.96
C LYS A 137 9.68 10.50 -23.90
N LEU A 138 9.95 9.23 -24.08
CA LEU A 138 11.01 8.54 -23.37
C LEU A 138 12.32 8.84 -24.06
N LYS A 139 13.37 9.13 -23.30
CA LYS A 139 14.73 9.14 -23.85
C LYS A 139 15.13 7.69 -24.06
N ASP A 140 15.36 7.34 -25.31
CA ASP A 140 15.81 5.99 -25.71
C ASP A 140 17.34 5.88 -25.59
N GLU A 141 17.91 6.58 -24.64
CA GLU A 141 19.35 6.56 -24.35
C GLU A 141 19.56 6.12 -22.91
N ALA A 142 20.48 5.18 -22.73
CA ALA A 142 20.97 4.87 -21.40
C ALA A 142 21.56 6.13 -20.74
N PHE A 143 21.27 6.32 -19.47
CA PHE A 143 21.85 7.42 -18.70
C PHE A 143 23.39 7.33 -18.80
N LYS A 144 23.99 8.34 -19.39
CA LYS A 144 25.43 8.50 -19.42
C LYS A 144 25.82 9.53 -18.39
N GLU A 145 26.45 9.08 -17.34
CA GLU A 145 26.99 9.97 -16.33
C GLU A 145 28.05 10.88 -16.97
N ALA A 146 27.91 12.19 -16.81
CA ALA A 146 28.83 13.18 -17.41
C ALA A 146 30.27 13.03 -16.86
N ASN A 147 30.43 12.40 -15.72
CA ASN A 147 31.71 12.13 -15.09
C ASN A 147 31.60 10.80 -14.28
N PRO A 148 31.76 9.62 -14.94
CA PRO A 148 31.59 8.34 -14.26
C PRO A 148 32.65 8.22 -13.17
N GLN A 149 32.27 8.46 -11.93
CA GLN A 149 33.10 8.06 -10.81
C GLN A 149 33.18 6.53 -10.81
N LYS A 150 34.39 6.00 -10.69
CA LYS A 150 34.54 4.55 -10.47
C LYS A 150 33.64 4.16 -9.29
N PRO A 151 32.87 3.09 -9.42
CA PRO A 151 32.06 2.60 -8.31
C PRO A 151 32.96 2.50 -7.09
N GLN A 152 32.66 3.26 -6.05
CA GLN A 152 33.32 3.08 -4.76
C GLN A 152 32.99 1.66 -4.32
N PRO A 153 33.96 0.87 -3.88
CA PRO A 153 33.67 -0.44 -3.33
C PRO A 153 32.65 -0.25 -2.20
N VAL A 154 31.51 -0.89 -2.33
CA VAL A 154 30.51 -0.86 -1.27
C VAL A 154 31.16 -1.49 -0.04
N PRO A 155 31.39 -0.77 1.07
CA PRO A 155 32.12 -1.31 2.21
C PRO A 155 31.28 -2.30 3.02
N TYR A 156 30.29 -2.93 2.41
CA TYR A 156 29.36 -3.83 3.06
C TYR A 156 29.26 -5.15 2.30
N GLU A 157 30.13 -6.08 2.66
CA GLU A 157 29.86 -7.48 2.43
C GLU A 157 28.74 -7.88 3.41
N ILE A 158 27.55 -8.15 2.86
CA ILE A 158 26.54 -8.89 3.62
C ILE A 158 27.10 -10.30 3.75
N ASP A 159 27.74 -10.58 4.88
CA ASP A 159 28.07 -11.95 5.25
C ASP A 159 26.77 -12.70 5.50
N SER A 160 26.27 -13.33 4.44
CA SER A 160 25.04 -14.12 4.44
C SER A 160 25.09 -15.31 5.41
N HIS A 161 26.24 -15.53 6.05
CA HIS A 161 26.46 -16.61 7.02
C HIS A 161 26.50 -16.16 8.47
N LYS A 162 26.52 -14.86 8.73
CA LYS A 162 26.27 -14.36 10.10
C LYS A 162 24.79 -14.17 10.28
N GLY A 163 24.12 -15.19 10.80
CA GLY A 163 22.76 -15.07 11.32
C GLY A 163 22.70 -13.87 12.25
N ILE A 164 21.67 -13.05 12.11
CA ILE A 164 21.34 -12.00 13.08
C ILE A 164 21.17 -12.73 14.41
N ASP A 165 22.11 -12.58 15.32
CA ASP A 165 21.97 -13.03 16.70
C ASP A 165 20.87 -12.18 17.34
N MET A 166 19.66 -12.68 17.25
CA MET A 166 18.49 -12.17 17.93
C MET A 166 18.61 -12.61 19.37
N GLY A 167 19.50 -11.98 20.13
CA GLY A 167 19.82 -12.28 21.52
C GLY A 167 18.63 -12.86 22.30
N HIS A 168 18.53 -14.17 22.30
CA HIS A 168 17.61 -14.90 23.16
C HIS A 168 18.27 -14.90 24.55
N SER A 169 17.82 -13.99 25.38
CA SER A 169 18.06 -14.14 26.82
C SER A 169 17.37 -15.44 27.27
N PRO A 170 18.12 -16.40 27.85
CA PRO A 170 17.48 -17.56 28.43
C PRO A 170 16.69 -17.11 29.64
N HIS A 171 15.35 -17.15 29.53
CA HIS A 171 14.52 -17.09 30.72
C HIS A 171 14.75 -18.38 31.49
N GLU A 172 15.52 -18.31 32.59
CA GLU A 172 15.58 -19.35 33.60
C GLU A 172 14.19 -19.49 34.21
N HIS A 173 13.50 -20.56 33.85
CA HIS A 173 12.36 -21.02 34.61
C HIS A 173 12.86 -21.62 35.90
N SER A 174 12.81 -20.87 36.99
CA SER A 174 12.92 -21.43 38.32
C SER A 174 11.62 -22.13 38.67
N ASP A 175 11.65 -23.45 38.63
CA ASP A 175 10.61 -24.29 39.19
C ASP A 175 10.62 -24.16 40.72
N ALA A 176 9.76 -23.29 41.24
CA ALA A 176 9.44 -23.29 42.65
C ALA A 176 8.33 -24.30 42.92
N ASN A 177 8.75 -25.51 43.22
CA ASN A 177 7.89 -26.55 43.77
C ASN A 177 7.62 -26.23 45.24
N SER A 178 6.43 -25.71 45.57
CA SER A 178 5.95 -25.63 46.94
C SER A 178 4.75 -26.54 47.13
N GLY A 179 5.00 -27.71 47.69
CA GLY A 179 3.96 -28.59 48.14
C GLY A 179 3.13 -27.95 49.25
N ALA A 180 1.83 -27.91 49.09
CA ALA A 180 0.87 -27.65 50.13
C ALA A 180 0.12 -28.91 50.48
N THR A 181 0.50 -29.52 51.62
CA THR A 181 -0.25 -30.57 52.31
C THR A 181 -1.54 -30.00 52.91
N ARG A 182 -2.67 -30.59 52.56
CA ARG A 182 -3.95 -30.37 53.26
C ARG A 182 -3.96 -31.03 54.63
N LYS A 183 -4.45 -30.35 55.60
CA LYS A 183 -5.25 -30.85 56.72
C LYS A 183 -6.60 -30.16 56.69
#